data_bb65bb2bc05ccb1f32d1c4e991358ec1
#
_entry.id   bb65bb2bc05ccb1f32d1c4e991358ec1
#
_cell.length_a   1.000
_cell.length_b   1.000
_cell.length_c   1.000
_cell.angle_alpha   90.00
_cell.angle_beta   90.00
_cell.angle_gamma   90.00
#
_symmetry.space_group_name_H-M   'P 1'
#
loop_
_entity.id
_entity.type
_entity.pdbx_description
1 polymer ?
#
loop_
_entity_poly.entity_id
_entity_poly.type
_entity_poly.pdbx_seq_one_letter_code
_entity_poly.pdbx_strand_id
1 'polypeptide(L)'
;SATPSTIADTVLVTARLARGLTLLTQGTAFDVACHDYLNPSDWNDRPLDVFVTSDHVTVQHGETDDHSSEWFYTLGLTKFGLDELEVIQPRGLPERETIALLHCAADAVLRKGQNQKVGGTMDLHAVAHTIRFIKHRTAAPTGRMMAFRQISTDLL
;
A
#
# COMPACT_ATOMS: atom_id res chain seq x y z
N SER A 1 -3.91 21.12 -10.85
CA SER A 1 -3.89 19.78 -10.22
C SER A 1 -2.46 19.28 -10.18
N ALA A 2 -2.05 18.76 -9.02
CA ALA A 2 -0.71 18.20 -8.87
C ALA A 2 -0.56 16.95 -9.74
N THR A 3 0.61 16.77 -10.35
CA THR A 3 0.93 15.55 -11.09
C THR A 3 1.35 14.45 -10.12
N PRO A 4 1.26 13.15 -10.46
CA PRO A 4 1.71 12.06 -9.61
C PRO A 4 3.17 12.20 -9.15
N SER A 5 4.07 12.67 -10.01
CA SER A 5 5.46 12.94 -9.67
C SER A 5 5.59 14.03 -8.59
N THR A 6 4.82 15.12 -8.70
CA THR A 6 4.84 16.21 -7.71
C THR A 6 4.37 15.74 -6.33
N ILE A 7 3.38 14.83 -6.27
CA ILE A 7 2.90 14.28 -5.01
C ILE A 7 3.97 13.35 -4.39
N ALA A 8 4.59 12.48 -5.18
CA ALA A 8 5.65 11.60 -4.72
C ALA A 8 6.85 12.39 -4.17
N ASP A 9 7.25 13.47 -4.84
CA ASP A 9 8.30 14.38 -4.36
C ASP A 9 7.92 15.03 -3.03
N THR A 10 6.66 15.45 -2.87
CA THR A 10 6.16 16.04 -1.62
C THR A 10 6.18 15.02 -0.48
N VAL A 11 5.73 13.79 -0.74
CA VAL A 11 5.75 12.70 0.25
C VAL A 11 7.19 12.38 0.67
N LEU A 12 8.12 12.32 -0.29
CA LEU A 12 9.54 12.07 -0.01
C LEU A 12 10.16 13.19 0.83
N VAL A 13 9.89 14.45 0.51
CA VAL A 13 10.37 15.60 1.31
C VAL A 13 9.81 15.55 2.73
N THR A 14 8.53 15.23 2.88
CA THR A 14 7.89 15.10 4.21
C THR A 14 8.55 13.98 5.03
N ALA A 15 8.83 12.83 4.42
CA ALA A 15 9.52 11.72 5.07
C ALA A 15 10.95 12.10 5.50
N ARG A 16 11.70 12.85 4.67
CA ARG A 16 13.03 13.38 5.01
C ARG A 16 12.99 14.34 6.19
N LEU A 17 11.99 15.22 6.26
CA LEU A 17 11.79 16.12 7.40
C LEU A 17 11.44 15.34 8.67
N ALA A 18 10.53 14.36 8.58
CA ALA A 18 10.19 13.49 9.71
C ALA A 18 11.41 12.74 10.23
N ARG A 19 12.22 12.15 9.33
CA ARG A 19 13.49 11.51 9.68
C ARG A 19 14.44 12.48 10.41
N GLY A 20 14.64 13.68 9.86
CA GLY A 20 15.52 14.68 10.46
C GLY A 20 15.07 15.05 11.88
N LEU A 21 13.79 15.31 12.08
CA LEU A 21 13.23 15.62 13.39
C LEU A 21 13.35 14.44 14.37
N THR A 22 13.03 13.23 13.93
CA THR A 22 13.13 12.00 14.74
C THR A 22 14.57 11.79 15.23
N LEU A 23 15.56 11.93 14.33
CA LEU A 23 16.98 11.76 14.69
C LEU A 23 17.49 12.86 15.62
N LEU A 24 17.07 14.12 15.42
CA LEU A 24 17.47 15.25 16.27
C LEU A 24 16.88 15.18 17.67
N THR A 25 15.62 14.77 17.78
CA THR A 25 14.89 14.76 19.08
C THR A 25 14.95 13.42 19.79
N GLN A 26 15.46 12.37 19.14
CA GLN A 26 15.34 10.96 19.58
C GLN A 26 13.89 10.55 19.84
N GLY A 27 12.96 11.20 19.13
CA GLY A 27 11.53 10.96 19.22
C GLY A 27 11.04 9.89 18.25
N THR A 28 9.73 9.78 18.13
CA THR A 28 9.06 8.84 17.20
C THR A 28 8.18 9.63 16.23
N ALA A 29 8.28 9.39 14.94
CA ALA A 29 7.32 9.86 13.96
C ALA A 29 6.16 8.86 13.82
N PHE A 30 4.96 9.37 13.56
CA PHE A 30 3.80 8.53 13.26
C PHE A 30 3.29 8.82 11.85
N ASP A 31 3.36 7.82 10.97
CA ASP A 31 2.75 7.87 9.65
C ASP A 31 1.28 7.49 9.76
N VAL A 32 0.42 8.50 9.74
CA VAL A 32 -1.04 8.33 9.90
C VAL A 32 -1.65 7.50 8.78
N ALA A 33 -1.09 7.56 7.56
CA ALA A 33 -1.64 6.83 6.42
C ALA A 33 -1.26 5.35 6.43
N CYS A 34 -0.05 5.03 6.87
CA CYS A 34 0.42 3.65 7.00
C CYS A 34 0.12 3.03 8.37
N HIS A 35 -0.31 3.84 9.35
CA HIS A 35 -0.44 3.46 10.76
C HIS A 35 0.87 2.93 11.35
N ASP A 36 1.99 3.53 10.96
CA ASP A 36 3.32 3.07 11.31
C ASP A 36 4.04 4.06 12.22
N TYR A 37 4.71 3.54 13.25
CA TYR A 37 5.55 4.31 14.16
C TYR A 37 7.01 4.13 13.76
N LEU A 38 7.70 5.23 13.52
CA LEU A 38 9.08 5.26 13.03
C LEU A 38 10.00 5.87 14.10
N ASN A 39 10.75 5.01 14.77
CA ASN A 39 11.81 5.38 15.70
C ASN A 39 13.11 5.71 14.96
N PRO A 40 14.12 6.31 15.61
CA PRO A 40 15.42 6.59 14.98
C PRO A 40 16.06 5.40 14.25
N SER A 41 15.93 4.18 14.80
CA SER A 41 16.46 2.94 14.20
C SER A 41 15.76 2.55 12.88
N ASP A 42 14.46 2.83 12.76
CA ASP A 42 13.66 2.41 11.62
C ASP A 42 14.01 3.20 10.34
N TRP A 43 14.68 4.34 10.52
CA TRP A 43 15.16 5.15 9.40
C TRP A 43 16.47 4.64 8.78
N ASN A 44 17.16 3.67 9.41
CA ASN A 44 18.42 3.12 8.88
C ASN A 44 18.19 2.35 7.58
N ASP A 45 17.04 1.67 7.47
CA ASP A 45 16.68 0.86 6.32
C ASP A 45 15.88 1.66 5.25
N ARG A 46 15.67 2.97 5.51
CA ARG A 46 14.96 3.90 4.62
C ARG A 46 15.88 5.06 4.24
N PRO A 47 16.76 4.91 3.24
CA PRO A 47 17.72 5.96 2.87
C PRO A 47 17.04 7.24 2.37
N LEU A 48 15.89 7.15 1.73
CA LEU A 48 15.10 8.27 1.20
C LEU A 48 15.85 9.15 0.18
N ASP A 49 16.87 8.60 -0.48
CA ASP A 49 17.60 9.30 -1.55
C ASP A 49 16.74 9.48 -2.79
N VAL A 50 15.97 8.44 -3.09
CA VAL A 50 14.97 8.40 -4.15
C VAL A 50 13.65 7.91 -3.58
N PHE A 51 12.54 8.19 -4.30
CA PHE A 51 11.25 7.65 -3.93
C PHE A 51 11.19 6.15 -4.20
N VAL A 52 10.87 5.37 -3.16
CA VAL A 52 10.64 3.93 -3.24
C VAL A 52 9.26 3.63 -2.66
N THR A 53 8.39 2.99 -3.43
CA THR A 53 6.99 2.76 -3.03
C THR A 53 6.87 2.04 -1.69
N SER A 54 7.70 1.02 -1.44
CA SER A 54 7.68 0.23 -0.19
C SER A 54 8.07 1.03 1.06
N ASP A 55 8.73 2.18 0.92
CA ASP A 55 9.01 3.07 2.05
C ASP A 55 7.79 3.88 2.50
N HIS A 56 6.77 3.96 1.64
CA HIS A 56 5.60 4.81 1.83
C HIS A 56 4.27 4.07 1.78
N VAL A 57 4.26 2.80 1.38
CA VAL A 57 3.08 1.94 1.32
C VAL A 57 3.40 0.61 1.98
N THR A 58 2.66 0.27 3.02
CA THR A 58 2.80 -1.00 3.74
C THR A 58 1.71 -1.98 3.32
N VAL A 59 1.97 -3.27 3.45
CA VAL A 59 0.97 -4.33 3.31
C VAL A 59 0.65 -4.87 4.68
N GLN A 60 -0.62 -4.87 5.03
CA GLN A 60 -1.15 -5.40 6.27
C GLN A 60 -1.83 -6.74 6.00
N HIS A 61 -1.84 -7.60 7.01
CA HIS A 61 -2.50 -8.90 6.98
C HIS A 61 -3.51 -9.01 8.12
N GLY A 62 -4.66 -9.58 7.81
CA GLY A 62 -5.74 -9.84 8.74
C GLY A 62 -6.58 -11.04 8.27
N GLU A 63 -7.64 -11.30 8.98
CA GLU A 63 -8.62 -12.32 8.64
C GLU A 63 -9.94 -11.67 8.26
N THR A 64 -10.74 -12.36 7.43
CA THR A 64 -12.14 -11.96 7.19
C THR A 64 -12.98 -12.23 8.44
N ASP A 65 -14.10 -11.50 8.61
CA ASP A 65 -14.97 -11.60 9.80
C ASP A 65 -15.46 -13.02 10.08
N ASP A 66 -15.64 -13.84 9.05
CA ASP A 66 -16.04 -15.25 9.14
C ASP A 66 -14.88 -16.22 9.37
N HIS A 67 -13.64 -15.70 9.49
CA HIS A 67 -12.40 -16.46 9.63
C HIS A 67 -12.15 -17.50 8.53
N SER A 68 -12.84 -17.42 7.39
CA SER A 68 -12.71 -18.38 6.29
C SER A 68 -11.55 -18.08 5.34
N SER A 69 -11.13 -16.83 5.30
CA SER A 69 -10.13 -16.32 4.37
C SER A 69 -9.15 -15.39 5.04
N GLU A 70 -8.01 -15.19 4.38
CA GLU A 70 -7.00 -14.19 4.75
C GLU A 70 -7.24 -12.92 3.95
N TRP A 71 -7.06 -11.79 4.59
CA TRP A 71 -7.23 -10.47 4.01
C TRP A 71 -5.92 -9.71 4.04
N PHE A 72 -5.40 -9.40 2.87
CA PHE A 72 -4.22 -8.56 2.69
C PHE A 72 -4.64 -7.23 2.10
N TYR A 73 -4.07 -6.14 2.59
CA TYR A 73 -4.41 -4.81 2.10
C TYR A 73 -3.23 -3.85 2.25
N THR A 74 -3.20 -2.87 1.36
CA THR A 74 -2.22 -1.77 1.44
C THR A 74 -2.69 -0.69 2.40
N LEU A 75 -1.74 0.03 2.97
CA LEU A 75 -1.94 1.31 3.65
C LEU A 75 -0.89 2.30 3.16
N GLY A 76 -1.32 3.50 2.79
CA GLY A 76 -0.44 4.58 2.37
C GLY A 76 -0.71 5.12 0.96
N LEU A 77 -1.47 4.41 0.10
CA LEU A 77 -1.86 4.91 -1.22
C LEU A 77 -2.73 6.17 -1.12
N THR A 78 -3.47 6.33 -0.04
CA THR A 78 -4.26 7.54 0.26
C THR A 78 -3.42 8.81 0.31
N LYS A 79 -2.12 8.77 0.64
CA LYS A 79 -1.19 9.92 0.55
C LYS A 79 -1.13 10.50 -0.86
N PHE A 80 -1.40 9.67 -1.85
CA PHE A 80 -1.33 9.99 -3.27
C PHE A 80 -2.71 10.23 -3.89
N GLY A 81 -3.77 10.25 -3.07
CA GLY A 81 -5.15 10.38 -3.52
C GLY A 81 -5.70 9.15 -4.23
N LEU A 82 -5.12 7.99 -3.95
CA LEU A 82 -5.50 6.70 -4.54
C LEU A 82 -6.22 5.82 -3.52
N ASP A 83 -7.07 4.92 -4.03
CA ASP A 83 -7.72 3.88 -3.22
C ASP A 83 -6.66 2.87 -2.76
N GLU A 84 -6.83 2.34 -1.56
CA GLU A 84 -6.02 1.22 -1.09
C GLU A 84 -6.37 -0.05 -1.88
N LEU A 85 -5.40 -0.96 -2.01
CA LEU A 85 -5.59 -2.24 -2.68
C LEU A 85 -5.83 -3.34 -1.65
N GLU A 86 -6.61 -4.34 -2.02
CA GLU A 86 -6.84 -5.50 -1.18
C GLU A 86 -6.90 -6.80 -1.99
N VAL A 87 -6.51 -7.88 -1.35
CA VAL A 87 -6.68 -9.27 -1.82
C VAL A 87 -7.31 -10.08 -0.71
N ILE A 88 -8.31 -10.86 -1.05
CA ILE A 88 -8.89 -11.86 -0.16
C ILE A 88 -8.59 -13.21 -0.77
N GLN A 89 -7.90 -14.07 -0.03
CA GLN A 89 -7.49 -15.39 -0.49
C GLN A 89 -7.88 -16.47 0.50
N PRO A 90 -8.07 -17.73 0.04
CA PRO A 90 -8.23 -18.88 0.92
C PRO A 90 -7.01 -19.03 1.84
N ARG A 91 -7.23 -19.52 3.05
CA ARG A 91 -6.14 -19.81 4.00
C ARG A 91 -5.17 -20.83 3.45
N GLY A 92 -3.91 -20.66 3.83
CA GLY A 92 -2.82 -21.60 3.50
C GLY A 92 -2.15 -21.36 2.15
N LEU A 93 -2.51 -20.29 1.45
CA LEU A 93 -1.71 -19.83 0.31
C LEU A 93 -0.48 -19.05 0.77
N PRO A 94 0.60 -18.99 -0.03
CA PRO A 94 1.82 -18.31 0.37
C PRO A 94 1.62 -16.81 0.57
N GLU A 95 1.69 -16.33 1.81
CA GLU A 95 1.56 -14.90 2.16
C GLU A 95 2.59 -14.03 1.43
N ARG A 96 3.84 -14.51 1.32
CA ARG A 96 4.93 -13.78 0.69
C ARG A 96 4.62 -13.38 -0.76
N GLU A 97 3.96 -14.27 -1.50
CA GLU A 97 3.60 -14.03 -2.90
C GLU A 97 2.51 -12.96 -3.00
N THR A 98 1.51 -13.01 -2.12
CA THR A 98 0.44 -12.03 -2.06
C THR A 98 0.96 -10.65 -1.63
N ILE A 99 1.87 -10.59 -0.67
CA ILE A 99 2.53 -9.35 -0.26
C ILE A 99 3.34 -8.76 -1.43
N ALA A 100 4.12 -9.57 -2.13
CA ALA A 100 4.88 -9.13 -3.30
C ALA A 100 3.97 -8.63 -4.43
N LEU A 101 2.86 -9.33 -4.68
CA LEU A 101 1.84 -8.91 -5.65
C LEU A 101 1.28 -7.53 -5.31
N LEU A 102 0.87 -7.31 -4.04
CA LEU A 102 0.30 -6.04 -3.60
C LEU A 102 1.32 -4.89 -3.71
N HIS A 103 2.59 -5.12 -3.36
CA HIS A 103 3.64 -4.11 -3.57
C HIS A 103 3.84 -3.77 -5.05
N CYS A 104 3.87 -4.77 -5.93
CA CYS A 104 3.97 -4.55 -7.37
C CYS A 104 2.73 -3.82 -7.93
N ALA A 105 1.54 -4.17 -7.45
CA ALA A 105 0.30 -3.51 -7.85
C ALA A 105 0.26 -2.05 -7.37
N ALA A 106 0.66 -1.79 -6.12
CA ALA A 106 0.74 -0.45 -5.56
C ALA A 106 1.69 0.45 -6.38
N ASP A 107 2.88 -0.06 -6.69
CA ASP A 107 3.86 0.65 -7.50
C ASP A 107 3.34 0.94 -8.93
N ALA A 108 2.64 -0.01 -9.55
CA ALA A 108 2.03 0.17 -10.86
C ALA A 108 0.88 1.20 -10.85
N VAL A 109 0.03 1.18 -9.81
CA VAL A 109 -1.08 2.15 -9.64
C VAL A 109 -0.53 3.55 -9.38
N LEU A 110 0.52 3.68 -8.55
CA LEU A 110 1.20 4.95 -8.31
C LEU A 110 1.79 5.54 -9.59
N ARG A 111 2.46 4.72 -10.41
CA ARG A 111 2.98 5.17 -11.71
C ARG A 111 1.88 5.65 -12.66
N LYS A 112 0.71 5.02 -12.65
CA LYS A 112 -0.46 5.49 -13.44
C LYS A 112 -1.08 6.75 -12.86
N GLY A 113 -0.94 6.99 -11.56
CA GLY A 113 -1.47 8.15 -10.85
C GLY A 113 -2.98 8.30 -10.86
N GLN A 114 -3.70 7.20 -11.00
CA GLN A 114 -5.16 7.17 -11.01
C GLN A 114 -5.72 5.85 -10.50
N ASN A 115 -6.89 5.92 -9.88
CA ASN A 115 -7.63 4.74 -9.44
C ASN A 115 -8.01 3.86 -10.62
N GLN A 116 -7.88 2.55 -10.43
CA GLN A 116 -8.25 1.57 -11.44
C GLN A 116 -9.76 1.34 -11.43
N LYS A 117 -10.34 1.16 -12.62
CA LYS A 117 -11.78 0.88 -12.75
C LYS A 117 -12.07 -0.58 -12.41
N VAL A 118 -13.23 -0.82 -11.78
CA VAL A 118 -13.76 -2.18 -11.61
C VAL A 118 -13.92 -2.83 -12.98
N GLY A 119 -13.47 -4.09 -13.12
CA GLY A 119 -13.41 -4.83 -14.37
C GLY A 119 -12.12 -4.60 -15.19
N GLY A 120 -11.35 -3.56 -14.85
CA GLY A 120 -10.05 -3.31 -15.49
C GLY A 120 -9.01 -4.37 -15.14
N THR A 121 -8.05 -4.57 -16.02
CA THR A 121 -6.89 -5.45 -15.81
C THR A 121 -5.59 -4.67 -15.81
N MET A 122 -4.56 -5.25 -15.21
CA MET A 122 -3.22 -4.69 -15.17
C MET A 122 -2.18 -5.80 -15.18
N ASP A 123 -1.20 -5.67 -16.07
CA ASP A 123 -0.08 -6.60 -16.11
C ASP A 123 1.02 -6.14 -15.15
N LEU A 124 1.40 -7.03 -14.25
CA LEU A 124 2.46 -6.84 -13.27
C LEU A 124 3.70 -7.64 -13.72
N HIS A 125 4.50 -7.03 -14.60
CA HIS A 125 5.65 -7.71 -15.21
C HIS A 125 6.67 -8.23 -14.21
N ALA A 126 6.85 -7.53 -13.07
CA ALA A 126 7.83 -7.92 -12.05
C ALA A 126 7.50 -9.25 -11.36
N VAL A 127 6.23 -9.64 -11.32
CA VAL A 127 5.74 -10.91 -10.74
C VAL A 127 5.12 -11.84 -11.78
N ALA A 128 5.17 -11.46 -13.07
CA ALA A 128 4.60 -12.21 -14.21
C ALA A 128 3.10 -12.54 -14.07
N HIS A 129 2.33 -11.65 -13.44
CA HIS A 129 0.90 -11.82 -13.24
C HIS A 129 0.09 -10.71 -13.91
N THR A 130 -1.10 -11.08 -14.41
CA THR A 130 -2.14 -10.14 -14.81
C THR A 130 -3.21 -10.13 -13.74
N ILE A 131 -3.45 -8.99 -13.12
CA ILE A 131 -4.50 -8.82 -12.10
C ILE A 131 -5.76 -8.20 -12.69
N ARG A 132 -6.91 -8.49 -12.08
CA ARG A 132 -8.19 -7.86 -12.38
C ARG A 132 -8.72 -7.15 -11.15
N PHE A 133 -9.19 -5.92 -11.32
CA PHE A 133 -9.84 -5.16 -10.27
C PHE A 133 -11.33 -5.49 -10.22
N ILE A 134 -11.81 -5.91 -9.06
CA ILE A 134 -13.20 -6.27 -8.84
C ILE A 134 -13.84 -5.33 -7.81
N LYS A 135 -15.16 -5.41 -7.67
CA LYS A 135 -15.86 -4.66 -6.66
C LYS A 135 -15.46 -5.18 -5.27
N HIS A 136 -15.12 -4.27 -4.37
CA HIS A 136 -14.89 -4.58 -2.97
C HIS A 136 -16.06 -5.39 -2.37
N ARG A 137 -15.78 -6.51 -1.73
CA ARG A 137 -16.77 -7.45 -1.19
C ARG A 137 -16.82 -7.45 0.33
N THR A 138 -15.77 -7.00 1.01
CA THR A 138 -15.74 -6.93 2.46
C THR A 138 -16.38 -5.63 2.94
N ALA A 139 -17.08 -5.68 4.07
CA ALA A 139 -17.43 -4.48 4.80
C ALA A 139 -16.11 -3.82 5.24
N ALA A 140 -15.96 -2.53 4.97
CA ALA A 140 -14.82 -1.78 5.49
C ALA A 140 -14.75 -2.00 7.01
N PRO A 141 -13.56 -2.28 7.58
CA PRO A 141 -13.40 -2.41 9.01
C PRO A 141 -14.05 -1.22 9.70
N THR A 142 -14.88 -1.48 10.69
CA THR A 142 -15.66 -0.47 11.42
C THR A 142 -14.77 0.70 11.82
N GLY A 143 -15.07 1.91 11.34
CA GLY A 143 -14.37 3.14 11.67
C GLY A 143 -13.30 3.60 10.68
N ARG A 144 -13.03 2.89 9.59
CA ARG A 144 -12.11 3.34 8.54
C ARG A 144 -12.87 3.88 7.33
N MET A 145 -12.75 5.17 7.08
CA MET A 145 -13.24 5.82 5.85
C MET A 145 -12.22 5.67 4.70
N MET A 146 -11.77 4.46 4.44
CA MET A 146 -10.87 4.18 3.32
C MET A 146 -11.62 3.49 2.19
N ALA A 147 -11.38 3.94 0.96
CA ALA A 147 -11.86 3.25 -0.22
C ALA A 147 -10.85 2.16 -0.62
N PHE A 148 -11.34 0.96 -0.82
CA PHE A 148 -10.55 -0.18 -1.26
C PHE A 148 -10.87 -0.55 -2.70
N ARG A 149 -9.85 -1.04 -3.40
CA ARG A 149 -9.94 -1.68 -4.71
C ARG A 149 -9.52 -3.13 -4.57
N GLN A 150 -10.46 -4.05 -4.69
CA GLN A 150 -10.18 -5.47 -4.56
C GLN A 150 -9.55 -6.04 -5.84
N ILE A 151 -8.50 -6.82 -5.66
CA ILE A 151 -7.86 -7.60 -6.73
C ILE A 151 -8.45 -9.01 -6.69
N SER A 152 -8.87 -9.52 -7.85
CA SER A 152 -9.38 -10.91 -7.96
C SER A 152 -8.23 -11.90 -7.87
N THR A 153 -8.45 -12.97 -7.11
CA THR A 153 -7.53 -14.12 -7.04
C THR A 153 -7.72 -15.10 -8.21
N ASP A 154 -8.71 -14.89 -9.06
CA ASP A 154 -9.01 -15.82 -10.19
C ASP A 154 -7.93 -15.83 -11.28
N LEU A 155 -6.99 -14.89 -11.23
CA LEU A 155 -5.88 -14.75 -12.17
C LEU A 155 -4.50 -14.96 -11.54
N LEU A 156 -4.47 -15.36 -10.26
CA LEU A 156 -3.25 -15.61 -9.50
C LEU A 156 -2.80 -17.05 -9.60
#